data_3529326293f9424ea861415249f55658
#
_entry.id   3529326293f9424ea861415249f55658
#
_cell.length_a   1.000
_cell.length_b   1.000
_cell.length_c   1.000
_cell.angle_alpha   90.00
_cell.angle_beta   90.00
_cell.angle_gamma   90.00
#
_symmetry.space_group_name_H-M   'P 1'
#
loop_
_entity.id
_entity.type
_entity.pdbx_description
1 polymer ?
#
loop_
_entity_poly.entity_id
_entity_poly.type
_entity_poly.pdbx_seq_one_letter_code
_entity_poly.pdbx_strand_id
1 'polypeptide(L)'
;RLQGKYLKVTSMSSMFAPLLVIPFIKYNHIEWLIWVCFAMEAVLFALMVKPFYQIQTLQTLVKFRFAQIKEIITKEFLLVHLMLFIPLSIATSFFVIFPFLFDNKLGMPEHSPIALFVNGLLTVSLQSYFSRKINLTIKQTLWVAPILAIGIILPWFITLKYISVVSAYIYLVIFTVIEVYALTAMANLLVKFDNGTNRGFIFGSSRLLLSIATVIVMNLVPHLFLL
;
A
#
# COMPACT_ATOMS: atom_id res chain seq x y z
N ARG A 1 -16.45 5.37 9.98
CA ARG A 1 -15.60 6.25 10.83
C ARG A 1 -14.41 5.52 11.49
N LEU A 2 -14.56 4.29 12.02
CA LEU A 2 -13.48 3.49 12.62
C LEU A 2 -12.40 3.10 11.60
N GLN A 3 -12.80 2.66 10.41
CA GLN A 3 -11.88 2.27 9.34
C GLN A 3 -10.97 3.42 8.88
N GLY A 4 -11.51 4.65 8.79
CA GLY A 4 -10.69 5.82 8.46
C GLY A 4 -9.68 6.18 9.56
N LYS A 5 -10.01 5.95 10.84
CA LYS A 5 -9.07 6.13 11.95
C LYS A 5 -7.98 5.07 11.94
N TYR A 6 -8.34 3.81 11.69
CA TYR A 6 -7.36 2.72 11.58
C TYR A 6 -6.37 2.95 10.44
N LEU A 7 -6.86 3.31 9.25
CA LEU A 7 -6.02 3.63 8.10
C LEU A 7 -5.08 4.81 8.38
N LYS A 8 -5.54 5.84 9.10
CA LYS A 8 -4.67 6.94 9.53
C LYS A 8 -3.55 6.48 10.46
N VAL A 9 -3.86 5.67 11.45
CA VAL A 9 -2.85 5.18 12.41
C VAL A 9 -1.82 4.31 11.70
N THR A 10 -2.23 3.39 10.83
CA THR A 10 -1.31 2.57 10.05
C THR A 10 -0.45 3.39 9.09
N SER A 11 -1.02 4.40 8.43
CA SER A 11 -0.26 5.29 7.56
C SER A 11 0.71 6.18 8.35
N MET A 12 0.34 6.63 9.56
CA MET A 12 1.27 7.38 10.42
C MET A 12 2.43 6.52 10.89
N SER A 13 2.19 5.28 11.30
CA SER A 13 3.28 4.38 11.71
C SER A 13 4.23 4.07 10.54
N SER A 14 3.72 3.82 9.34
CA SER A 14 4.54 3.61 8.15
C SER A 14 5.30 4.87 7.71
N MET A 15 4.83 6.07 8.05
CA MET A 15 5.51 7.33 7.81
C MET A 15 6.75 7.50 8.68
N PHE A 16 6.65 7.20 9.97
CA PHE A 16 7.76 7.41 10.91
C PHE A 16 8.78 6.27 10.94
N ALA A 17 8.36 5.04 10.63
CA ALA A 17 9.26 3.88 10.65
C ALA A 17 10.55 4.06 9.82
N PRO A 18 10.52 4.59 8.58
CA PRO A 18 11.74 4.82 7.80
C PRO A 18 12.71 5.79 8.45
N LEU A 19 12.22 6.81 9.17
CA LEU A 19 13.09 7.77 9.84
C LEU A 19 13.87 7.13 11.00
N LEU A 20 13.29 6.12 11.65
CA LEU A 20 13.97 5.37 12.71
C LEU A 20 15.13 4.52 12.15
N VAL A 21 15.12 4.20 10.86
CA VAL A 21 16.16 3.40 10.21
C VAL A 21 17.42 4.22 9.91
N ILE A 22 17.30 5.54 9.69
CA ILE A 22 18.40 6.42 9.29
C ILE A 22 19.60 6.34 10.25
N PRO A 23 19.46 6.43 11.59
CA PRO A 23 20.60 6.30 12.50
C PRO A 23 21.33 4.97 12.36
N PHE A 24 20.58 3.87 12.19
CA PHE A 24 21.18 2.53 12.08
C PHE A 24 21.98 2.36 10.79
N ILE A 25 21.51 2.94 9.67
CA ILE A 25 22.27 2.98 8.41
C ILE A 25 23.51 3.84 8.60
N LYS A 26 23.39 5.04 9.15
CA LYS A 26 24.48 6.00 9.32
C LYS A 26 25.61 5.45 10.21
N TYR A 27 25.29 4.69 11.23
CA TYR A 27 26.26 4.11 12.16
C TYR A 27 26.63 2.67 11.84
N ASN A 28 26.16 2.13 10.71
CA ASN A 28 26.38 0.73 10.26
C ASN A 28 25.99 -0.34 11.29
N HIS A 29 24.88 -0.11 11.99
CA HIS A 29 24.36 -1.01 13.03
C HIS A 29 22.99 -1.57 12.64
N ILE A 30 22.83 -2.04 11.39
CA ILE A 30 21.56 -2.55 10.85
C ILE A 30 21.04 -3.76 11.64
N GLU A 31 21.93 -4.58 12.20
CA GLU A 31 21.56 -5.73 13.05
C GLU A 31 20.75 -5.31 14.29
N TRP A 32 21.03 -4.15 14.87
CA TRP A 32 20.26 -3.64 16.01
C TRP A 32 18.83 -3.27 15.64
N LEU A 33 18.59 -2.88 14.39
CA LEU A 33 17.26 -2.57 13.90
C LEU A 33 16.32 -3.78 14.02
N ILE A 34 16.83 -4.99 13.72
CA ILE A 34 16.06 -6.23 13.81
C ILE A 34 15.60 -6.45 15.27
N TRP A 35 16.48 -6.26 16.23
CA TRP A 35 16.15 -6.40 17.65
C TRP A 35 15.17 -5.35 18.15
N VAL A 36 15.30 -4.10 17.68
CA VAL A 36 14.34 -3.03 17.99
C VAL A 36 12.96 -3.34 17.42
N CYS A 37 12.88 -3.78 16.16
CA CYS A 37 11.61 -4.20 15.54
C CYS A 37 10.98 -5.36 16.31
N PHE A 38 11.77 -6.38 16.65
CA PHE A 38 11.29 -7.53 17.41
C PHE A 38 10.77 -7.13 18.80
N ALA A 39 11.49 -6.26 19.52
CA ALA A 39 11.06 -5.75 20.80
C ALA A 39 9.76 -4.93 20.70
N MET A 40 9.63 -4.09 19.67
CA MET A 40 8.40 -3.33 19.42
C MET A 40 7.21 -4.25 19.11
N GLU A 41 7.40 -5.27 18.29
CA GLU A 41 6.35 -6.25 17.99
C GLU A 41 5.93 -7.04 19.24
N ALA A 42 6.89 -7.45 20.07
CA ALA A 42 6.60 -8.14 21.33
C ALA A 42 5.78 -7.27 22.28
N VAL A 43 6.13 -5.98 22.41
CA VAL A 43 5.36 -5.01 23.22
C VAL A 43 3.96 -4.81 22.65
N LEU A 44 3.83 -4.62 21.35
CA LEU A 44 2.53 -4.46 20.70
C LEU A 44 1.66 -5.71 20.86
N PHE A 45 2.25 -6.90 20.71
CA PHE A 45 1.56 -8.16 20.95
C PHE A 45 1.05 -8.24 22.40
N ALA A 46 1.91 -7.94 23.39
CA ALA A 46 1.52 -7.94 24.80
C ALA A 46 0.37 -6.95 25.10
N LEU A 47 0.41 -5.75 24.49
CA LEU A 47 -0.65 -4.76 24.63
C LEU A 47 -1.97 -5.18 23.97
N MET A 48 -1.91 -5.97 22.89
CA MET A 48 -3.08 -6.42 22.13
C MET A 48 -3.75 -7.67 22.72
N VAL A 49 -3.05 -8.47 23.51
CA VAL A 49 -3.57 -9.72 24.08
C VAL A 49 -4.84 -9.45 24.90
N LYS A 50 -4.84 -8.49 25.80
CA LYS A 50 -5.99 -8.19 26.68
C LYS A 50 -7.21 -7.68 25.92
N PRO A 51 -7.12 -6.66 25.05
CA PRO A 51 -8.25 -6.23 24.21
C PRO A 51 -8.77 -7.34 23.29
N PHE A 52 -7.88 -8.20 22.76
CA PHE A 52 -8.27 -9.29 21.87
C PHE A 52 -9.14 -10.32 22.58
N TYR A 53 -8.80 -10.71 23.80
CA TYR A 53 -9.62 -11.59 24.61
C TYR A 53 -11.01 -10.98 24.92
N GLN A 54 -11.07 -9.69 25.20
CA GLN A 54 -12.34 -9.00 25.46
C GLN A 54 -13.23 -8.92 24.22
N ILE A 55 -12.66 -8.79 23.02
CA ILE A 55 -13.40 -8.76 21.74
C ILE A 55 -13.96 -10.15 21.41
N GLN A 56 -13.22 -11.21 21.66
CA GLN A 56 -13.68 -12.58 21.40
C GLN A 56 -14.92 -12.97 22.23
N THR A 57 -15.05 -12.44 23.44
CA THR A 57 -16.22 -12.71 24.30
C THR A 57 -17.47 -11.96 23.85
N LEU A 58 -17.34 -10.92 23.02
CA LEU A 58 -18.46 -10.10 22.54
C LEU A 58 -18.95 -10.47 21.13
N GLN A 59 -18.16 -11.20 20.37
CA GLN A 59 -18.56 -11.64 19.04
C GLN A 59 -19.11 -13.07 19.08
N THR A 60 -20.43 -13.21 18.94
CA THR A 60 -21.00 -14.46 18.43
C THR A 60 -20.31 -14.75 17.11
N LEU A 61 -19.48 -15.80 17.10
CA LEU A 61 -18.76 -16.26 15.91
C LEU A 61 -19.78 -16.47 14.78
N VAL A 62 -19.89 -15.52 13.88
CA VAL A 62 -20.63 -15.70 12.64
C VAL A 62 -19.93 -16.84 11.91
N LYS A 63 -20.54 -18.03 11.91
CA LYS A 63 -19.98 -19.21 11.24
C LYS A 63 -19.85 -18.87 9.75
N PHE A 64 -18.62 -18.64 9.33
CA PHE A 64 -18.29 -18.44 7.93
C PHE A 64 -18.66 -19.71 7.15
N ARG A 65 -19.58 -19.60 6.18
CA ARG A 65 -19.98 -20.69 5.32
C ARG A 65 -19.31 -20.53 3.95
N PHE A 66 -18.60 -21.57 3.50
CA PHE A 66 -17.98 -21.55 2.16
C PHE A 66 -19.00 -21.31 1.03
N ALA A 67 -20.26 -21.67 1.22
CA ALA A 67 -21.34 -21.35 0.28
C ALA A 67 -21.47 -19.84 0.03
N GLN A 68 -21.23 -19.00 1.03
CA GLN A 68 -21.27 -17.53 0.90
C GLN A 68 -20.18 -16.97 0.02
N ILE A 69 -19.04 -17.65 -0.12
CA ILE A 69 -17.94 -17.23 -1.03
C ILE A 69 -18.45 -17.25 -2.48
N LYS A 70 -19.18 -18.28 -2.86
CA LYS A 70 -19.67 -18.44 -4.23
C LYS A 70 -20.66 -17.33 -4.63
N GLU A 71 -21.42 -16.82 -3.67
CA GLU A 71 -22.35 -15.70 -3.88
C GLU A 71 -21.63 -14.37 -4.08
N ILE A 72 -20.45 -14.21 -3.44
CA ILE A 72 -19.66 -12.98 -3.50
C ILE A 72 -18.83 -12.92 -4.78
N ILE A 73 -18.30 -14.06 -5.25
CA ILE A 73 -17.46 -14.14 -6.44
C ILE A 73 -18.33 -13.98 -7.70
N THR A 74 -18.84 -12.77 -7.88
CA THR A 74 -19.52 -12.37 -9.13
C THR A 74 -18.51 -11.96 -10.19
N LYS A 75 -18.96 -11.89 -11.45
CA LYS A 75 -18.14 -11.36 -12.55
C LYS A 75 -17.65 -9.92 -12.24
N GLU A 76 -18.50 -9.11 -11.61
CA GLU A 76 -18.18 -7.74 -11.24
C GLU A 76 -17.12 -7.67 -10.14
N PHE A 77 -17.20 -8.54 -9.14
CA PHE A 77 -16.17 -8.65 -8.09
C PHE A 77 -14.80 -9.02 -8.68
N LEU A 78 -14.75 -10.02 -9.54
CA LEU A 78 -13.53 -10.44 -10.22
C LEU A 78 -12.98 -9.33 -11.13
N LEU A 79 -13.86 -8.64 -11.85
CA LEU A 79 -13.49 -7.54 -12.74
C LEU A 79 -12.85 -6.38 -11.96
N VAL A 80 -13.44 -5.99 -10.82
CA VAL A 80 -12.88 -4.94 -9.96
C VAL A 80 -11.49 -5.34 -9.45
N HIS A 81 -11.31 -6.58 -9.03
CA HIS A 81 -10.01 -7.08 -8.58
C HIS A 81 -8.98 -7.07 -9.70
N LEU A 82 -9.34 -7.57 -10.89
CA LEU A 82 -8.43 -7.60 -12.03
C LEU A 82 -8.01 -6.20 -12.48
N MET A 83 -8.95 -5.25 -12.55
CA MET A 83 -8.67 -3.89 -12.97
C MET A 83 -7.77 -3.13 -12.01
N LEU A 84 -8.02 -3.29 -10.72
CA LEU A 84 -7.24 -2.60 -9.71
C LEU A 84 -5.92 -3.32 -9.41
N PHE A 85 -5.76 -4.57 -9.85
CA PHE A 85 -4.53 -5.31 -9.71
C PHE A 85 -3.34 -4.59 -10.38
N ILE A 86 -3.51 -4.06 -11.59
CA ILE A 86 -2.44 -3.37 -12.32
C ILE A 86 -1.94 -2.12 -11.57
N PRO A 87 -2.77 -1.10 -11.28
CA PRO A 87 -2.30 0.08 -10.57
C PRO A 87 -1.78 -0.24 -9.17
N LEU A 88 -2.31 -1.26 -8.49
CA LEU A 88 -1.83 -1.68 -7.19
C LEU A 88 -0.49 -2.41 -7.27
N SER A 89 -0.28 -3.23 -8.30
CA SER A 89 1.03 -3.86 -8.55
C SER A 89 2.10 -2.81 -8.80
N ILE A 90 1.77 -1.78 -9.58
CA ILE A 90 2.67 -0.67 -9.84
C ILE A 90 2.91 0.13 -8.53
N ALA A 91 1.87 0.37 -7.73
CA ALA A 91 2.01 1.03 -6.44
C ALA A 91 2.92 0.28 -5.47
N THR A 92 2.88 -1.06 -5.46
CA THR A 92 3.78 -1.86 -4.62
C THR A 92 5.24 -1.81 -5.08
N SER A 93 5.49 -1.44 -6.34
CA SER A 93 6.85 -1.26 -6.86
C SER A 93 7.59 -0.08 -6.22
N PHE A 94 6.90 0.78 -5.49
CA PHE A 94 7.47 1.90 -4.75
C PHE A 94 8.70 1.50 -3.92
N PHE A 95 8.59 0.41 -3.17
CA PHE A 95 9.65 -0.08 -2.28
C PHE A 95 10.88 -0.62 -3.01
N VAL A 96 10.80 -0.79 -4.32
CA VAL A 96 11.93 -1.19 -5.17
C VAL A 96 12.44 -0.01 -5.98
N ILE A 97 11.52 0.74 -6.58
CA ILE A 97 11.84 1.84 -7.51
C ILE A 97 12.60 2.96 -6.82
N PHE A 98 12.14 3.43 -5.66
CA PHE A 98 12.76 4.59 -5.02
C PHE A 98 14.12 4.29 -4.38
N PRO A 99 14.32 3.17 -3.64
CA PRO A 99 15.67 2.77 -3.26
C PRO A 99 16.59 2.61 -4.47
N PHE A 100 16.17 1.93 -5.55
CA PHE A 100 16.97 1.80 -6.75
C PHE A 100 17.37 3.16 -7.33
N LEU A 101 16.43 4.09 -7.41
CA LEU A 101 16.65 5.42 -7.97
C LEU A 101 17.66 6.24 -7.13
N PHE A 102 17.45 6.27 -5.81
CA PHE A 102 18.30 7.05 -4.92
C PHE A 102 19.65 6.36 -4.64
N ASP A 103 19.64 5.06 -4.38
CA ASP A 103 20.86 4.33 -3.99
C ASP A 103 21.75 4.04 -5.21
N ASN A 104 21.18 3.47 -6.28
CA ASN A 104 21.95 2.98 -7.41
C ASN A 104 22.15 4.02 -8.50
N LYS A 105 21.16 4.85 -8.82
CA LYS A 105 21.26 5.81 -9.92
C LYS A 105 21.78 7.17 -9.48
N LEU A 106 21.42 7.64 -8.30
CA LEU A 106 21.84 8.94 -7.77
C LEU A 106 23.01 8.84 -6.79
N GLY A 107 23.30 7.66 -6.24
CA GLY A 107 24.35 7.48 -5.23
C GLY A 107 24.05 8.18 -3.91
N MET A 108 22.79 8.33 -3.54
CA MET A 108 22.29 9.07 -2.38
C MET A 108 21.38 8.19 -1.50
N PRO A 109 21.90 7.14 -0.86
CA PRO A 109 21.09 6.18 -0.10
C PRO A 109 20.30 6.81 1.06
N GLU A 110 20.76 7.93 1.61
CA GLU A 110 20.07 8.69 2.66
C GLU A 110 18.74 9.28 2.19
N HIS A 111 18.52 9.45 0.88
CA HIS A 111 17.27 9.92 0.33
C HIS A 111 16.16 8.85 0.28
N SER A 112 16.50 7.57 0.30
CA SER A 112 15.50 6.49 0.28
C SER A 112 14.57 6.53 1.51
N PRO A 113 15.05 6.60 2.76
CA PRO A 113 14.20 6.79 3.93
C PRO A 113 13.40 8.11 3.91
N ILE A 114 14.00 9.18 3.39
CA ILE A 114 13.32 10.49 3.26
C ILE A 114 12.16 10.38 2.26
N ALA A 115 12.35 9.70 1.14
CA ALA A 115 11.31 9.47 0.15
C ALA A 115 10.14 8.66 0.74
N LEU A 116 10.43 7.63 1.54
CA LEU A 116 9.42 6.86 2.25
C LEU A 116 8.64 7.72 3.26
N PHE A 117 9.31 8.60 3.99
CA PHE A 117 8.68 9.55 4.89
C PHE A 117 7.76 10.52 4.14
N VAL A 118 8.23 11.09 3.03
CA VAL A 118 7.44 12.02 2.20
C VAL A 118 6.22 11.31 1.61
N ASN A 119 6.36 10.08 1.11
CA ASN A 119 5.25 9.25 0.66
C ASN A 119 4.22 9.05 1.77
N GLY A 120 4.65 8.67 2.97
CA GLY A 120 3.76 8.50 4.12
C GLY A 120 3.03 9.78 4.50
N LEU A 121 3.72 10.93 4.52
CA LEU A 121 3.13 12.24 4.81
C LEU A 121 2.05 12.63 3.79
N LEU A 122 2.35 12.48 2.50
CA LEU A 122 1.40 12.73 1.42
C LEU A 122 0.21 11.76 1.49
N THR A 123 0.45 10.47 1.78
CA THR A 123 -0.59 9.47 1.94
C THR A 123 -1.58 9.86 3.04
N VAL A 124 -1.09 10.21 4.23
CA VAL A 124 -1.94 10.64 5.36
C VAL A 124 -2.76 11.87 4.99
N SER A 125 -2.14 12.85 4.32
CA SER A 125 -2.77 14.10 3.92
C SER A 125 -3.86 13.90 2.86
N LEU A 126 -3.56 13.15 1.81
CA LEU A 126 -4.44 12.95 0.66
C LEU A 126 -5.56 11.93 0.92
N GLN A 127 -5.32 10.93 1.76
CA GLN A 127 -6.27 9.84 2.01
C GLN A 127 -7.61 10.35 2.54
N SER A 128 -7.58 11.32 3.46
CA SER A 128 -8.79 11.93 4.01
C SER A 128 -9.59 12.72 2.97
N TYR A 129 -8.91 13.34 2.02
CA TYR A 129 -9.53 14.06 0.92
C TYR A 129 -10.16 13.09 -0.08
N PHE A 130 -9.39 12.13 -0.57
CA PHE A 130 -9.86 11.16 -1.56
C PHE A 130 -10.97 10.23 -1.04
N SER A 131 -10.92 9.82 0.23
CA SER A 131 -11.96 8.97 0.81
C SER A 131 -13.36 9.60 0.80
N ARG A 132 -13.43 10.94 0.77
CA ARG A 132 -14.70 11.68 0.69
C ARG A 132 -15.16 11.98 -0.74
N LYS A 133 -14.22 12.05 -1.68
CA LYS A 133 -14.48 12.50 -3.06
C LYS A 133 -14.60 11.36 -4.06
N ILE A 134 -13.89 10.25 -3.83
CA ILE A 134 -13.88 9.14 -4.77
C ILE A 134 -15.10 8.24 -4.54
N ASN A 135 -15.99 8.23 -5.51
CA ASN A 135 -17.12 7.29 -5.56
C ASN A 135 -17.27 6.77 -7.00
N LEU A 136 -16.37 5.84 -7.36
CA LEU A 136 -16.35 5.25 -8.69
C LEU A 136 -17.41 4.17 -8.84
N THR A 137 -18.01 4.10 -10.01
CA THR A 137 -18.74 2.92 -10.49
C THR A 137 -17.77 1.91 -11.11
N ILE A 138 -18.20 0.65 -11.25
CA ILE A 138 -17.41 -0.39 -11.92
C ILE A 138 -17.04 0.03 -13.36
N LYS A 139 -17.99 0.63 -14.10
CA LYS A 139 -17.73 1.14 -15.46
C LYS A 139 -16.68 2.25 -15.49
N GLN A 140 -16.72 3.17 -14.53
CA GLN A 140 -15.71 4.22 -14.44
C GLN A 140 -14.32 3.66 -14.11
N THR A 141 -14.25 2.61 -13.30
CA THR A 141 -12.99 1.95 -12.95
C THR A 141 -12.28 1.36 -14.16
N LEU A 142 -13.05 0.88 -15.16
CA LEU A 142 -12.50 0.39 -16.43
C LEU A 142 -11.62 1.41 -17.16
N TRP A 143 -12.01 2.69 -17.10
CA TRP A 143 -11.26 3.77 -17.74
C TRP A 143 -10.21 4.38 -16.83
N VAL A 144 -10.50 4.45 -15.54
CA VAL A 144 -9.60 5.07 -14.56
C VAL A 144 -8.36 4.21 -14.32
N ALA A 145 -8.49 2.88 -14.24
CA ALA A 145 -7.36 1.99 -13.96
C ALA A 145 -6.20 2.10 -14.98
N PRO A 146 -6.44 2.04 -16.30
CA PRO A 146 -5.35 2.24 -17.29
C PRO A 146 -4.79 3.66 -17.25
N ILE A 147 -5.60 4.69 -17.00
CA ILE A 147 -5.12 6.07 -16.87
C ILE A 147 -4.16 6.20 -15.67
N LEU A 148 -4.50 5.58 -14.54
CA LEU A 148 -3.62 5.56 -13.36
C LEU A 148 -2.31 4.84 -13.66
N ALA A 149 -2.36 3.69 -14.34
CA ALA A 149 -1.17 2.94 -14.73
C ALA A 149 -0.25 3.77 -15.65
N ILE A 150 -0.80 4.40 -16.68
CA ILE A 150 -0.05 5.28 -17.58
C ILE A 150 0.51 6.47 -16.81
N GLY A 151 -0.26 7.05 -15.88
CA GLY A 151 0.15 8.16 -15.04
C GLY A 151 1.34 7.85 -14.12
N ILE A 152 1.60 6.57 -13.83
CA ILE A 152 2.81 6.15 -13.10
C ILE A 152 3.96 5.82 -14.08
N ILE A 153 3.67 5.07 -15.13
CA ILE A 153 4.68 4.55 -16.05
C ILE A 153 5.34 5.67 -16.86
N LEU A 154 4.54 6.59 -17.38
CA LEU A 154 5.08 7.67 -18.23
C LEU A 154 6.04 8.61 -17.49
N PRO A 155 5.71 9.15 -16.29
CA PRO A 155 6.66 9.94 -15.52
C PRO A 155 7.91 9.16 -15.09
N TRP A 156 7.80 7.84 -14.90
CA TRP A 156 8.95 6.98 -14.65
C TRP A 156 10.00 7.05 -15.78
N PHE A 157 9.56 6.84 -17.02
CA PHE A 157 10.47 6.96 -18.18
C PHE A 157 11.07 8.36 -18.32
N ILE A 158 10.28 9.41 -18.04
CA ILE A 158 10.78 10.78 -18.04
C ILE A 158 11.86 10.98 -16.96
N THR A 159 11.62 10.44 -15.76
CA THR A 159 12.59 10.52 -14.66
C THR A 159 13.88 9.77 -14.98
N LEU A 160 13.81 8.61 -15.60
CA LEU A 160 14.99 7.87 -16.04
C LEU A 160 15.79 8.62 -17.13
N LYS A 161 15.10 9.33 -18.02
CA LYS A 161 15.76 10.13 -19.06
C LYS A 161 16.45 11.38 -18.50
N TYR A 162 15.86 12.02 -17.50
CA TYR A 162 16.35 13.26 -16.89
C TYR A 162 16.63 13.06 -15.40
N ILE A 163 17.54 12.12 -15.11
CA ILE A 163 17.82 11.69 -13.73
C ILE A 163 18.42 12.86 -12.92
N SER A 164 17.72 13.22 -11.84
CA SER A 164 18.14 14.20 -10.86
C SER A 164 17.34 14.01 -9.56
N VAL A 165 17.84 14.53 -8.46
CA VAL A 165 17.11 14.50 -7.18
C VAL A 165 15.74 15.18 -7.31
N VAL A 166 15.66 16.28 -8.02
CA VAL A 166 14.42 17.03 -8.24
C VAL A 166 13.41 16.20 -9.04
N SER A 167 13.83 15.58 -10.15
CA SER A 167 12.93 14.74 -10.95
C SER A 167 12.45 13.51 -10.18
N ALA A 168 13.30 12.92 -9.33
CA ALA A 168 12.94 11.81 -8.47
C ALA A 168 11.85 12.20 -7.45
N TYR A 169 11.96 13.38 -6.82
CA TYR A 169 10.92 13.85 -5.89
C TYR A 169 9.65 14.30 -6.60
N ILE A 170 9.72 14.88 -7.80
CA ILE A 170 8.52 15.16 -8.60
C ILE A 170 7.80 13.85 -8.94
N TYR A 171 8.54 12.84 -9.37
CA TYR A 171 7.99 11.52 -9.63
C TYR A 171 7.36 10.91 -8.37
N LEU A 172 8.02 11.01 -7.22
CA LEU A 172 7.50 10.57 -5.93
C LEU A 172 6.12 11.17 -5.63
N VAL A 173 5.97 12.48 -5.81
CA VAL A 173 4.68 13.15 -5.57
C VAL A 173 3.60 12.63 -6.50
N ILE A 174 3.86 12.54 -7.80
CA ILE A 174 2.92 12.02 -8.80
C ILE A 174 2.53 10.59 -8.47
N PHE A 175 3.52 9.75 -8.19
CA PHE A 175 3.34 8.35 -7.82
C PHE A 175 2.42 8.22 -6.60
N THR A 176 2.74 8.94 -5.51
CA THR A 176 1.97 8.87 -4.26
C THR A 176 0.53 9.33 -4.44
N VAL A 177 0.29 10.39 -5.20
CA VAL A 177 -1.08 10.85 -5.51
C VAL A 177 -1.89 9.75 -6.19
N ILE A 178 -1.31 9.09 -7.18
CA ILE A 178 -1.97 8.02 -7.93
C ILE A 178 -2.15 6.77 -7.06
N GLU A 179 -1.14 6.40 -6.27
CA GLU A 179 -1.21 5.28 -5.32
C GLU A 179 -2.37 5.46 -4.34
N VAL A 180 -2.43 6.61 -3.66
CA VAL A 180 -3.49 6.90 -2.67
C VAL A 180 -4.86 6.93 -3.33
N TYR A 181 -4.95 7.47 -4.54
CA TYR A 181 -6.19 7.45 -5.31
C TYR A 181 -6.63 6.01 -5.61
N ALA A 182 -5.74 5.17 -6.14
CA ALA A 182 -6.03 3.79 -6.50
C ALA A 182 -6.45 2.94 -5.29
N LEU A 183 -5.71 3.04 -4.18
CA LEU A 183 -6.02 2.34 -2.93
C LEU A 183 -7.37 2.77 -2.35
N THR A 184 -7.69 4.07 -2.42
CA THR A 184 -8.96 4.59 -1.92
C THR A 184 -10.13 4.16 -2.82
N ALA A 185 -9.95 4.21 -4.13
CA ALA A 185 -10.94 3.75 -5.11
C ALA A 185 -11.27 2.26 -4.90
N MET A 186 -10.24 1.44 -4.72
CA MET A 186 -10.41 0.02 -4.41
C MET A 186 -11.19 -0.20 -3.12
N ALA A 187 -10.80 0.46 -2.03
CA ALA A 187 -11.49 0.31 -0.76
C ALA A 187 -12.98 0.70 -0.85
N ASN A 188 -13.30 1.79 -1.54
CA ASN A 188 -14.68 2.25 -1.74
C ASN A 188 -15.49 1.29 -2.65
N LEU A 189 -14.87 0.70 -3.67
CA LEU A 189 -15.53 -0.28 -4.53
C LEU A 189 -15.80 -1.58 -3.78
N LEU A 190 -14.84 -2.06 -3.00
CA LEU A 190 -14.99 -3.31 -2.24
C LEU A 190 -16.09 -3.23 -1.18
N VAL A 191 -16.30 -2.06 -0.57
CA VAL A 191 -17.40 -1.83 0.38
C VAL A 191 -18.78 -2.08 -0.28
N LYS A 192 -18.91 -1.92 -1.60
CA LYS A 192 -20.18 -2.17 -2.31
C LYS A 192 -20.57 -3.66 -2.35
N PHE A 193 -19.60 -4.55 -2.19
CA PHE A 193 -19.83 -6.00 -2.09
C PHE A 193 -20.02 -6.48 -0.64
N ASP A 194 -19.88 -5.58 0.35
CA ASP A 194 -19.98 -5.91 1.76
C ASP A 194 -21.46 -5.99 2.20
N ASN A 195 -21.89 -7.18 2.56
CA ASN A 195 -23.21 -7.42 3.16
C ASN A 195 -23.15 -7.54 4.70
N GLY A 196 -22.04 -7.16 5.32
CA GLY A 196 -21.82 -7.22 6.77
C GLY A 196 -21.26 -8.56 7.27
N THR A 197 -21.58 -9.69 6.64
CA THR A 197 -21.15 -11.04 7.05
C THR A 197 -19.89 -11.51 6.31
N ASN A 198 -19.60 -10.95 5.15
CA ASN A 198 -18.53 -11.38 4.24
C ASN A 198 -17.34 -10.41 4.20
N ARG A 199 -17.31 -9.40 5.07
CA ARG A 199 -16.30 -8.34 5.11
C ARG A 199 -14.87 -8.89 5.20
N GLY A 200 -14.63 -9.88 6.05
CA GLY A 200 -13.33 -10.51 6.19
C GLY A 200 -12.82 -11.13 4.88
N PHE A 201 -13.70 -11.79 4.13
CA PHE A 201 -13.36 -12.38 2.83
C PHE A 201 -13.05 -11.30 1.79
N ILE A 202 -13.88 -10.26 1.69
CA ILE A 202 -13.72 -9.19 0.69
C ILE A 202 -12.39 -8.46 0.87
N PHE A 203 -12.09 -8.03 2.10
CA PHE A 203 -10.84 -7.33 2.37
C PHE A 203 -9.63 -8.28 2.42
N GLY A 204 -9.83 -9.54 2.85
CA GLY A 204 -8.80 -10.58 2.81
C GLY A 204 -8.37 -10.93 1.40
N SER A 205 -9.30 -11.09 0.46
CA SER A 205 -9.00 -11.37 -0.95
C SER A 205 -8.22 -10.23 -1.60
N SER A 206 -8.57 -8.97 -1.31
CA SER A 206 -7.82 -7.83 -1.83
C SER A 206 -6.41 -7.74 -1.27
N ARG A 207 -6.21 -8.07 0.00
CA ARG A 207 -4.87 -8.14 0.62
C ARG A 207 -4.03 -9.28 0.05
N LEU A 208 -4.64 -10.43 -0.19
CA LEU A 208 -3.98 -11.55 -0.85
C LEU A 208 -3.49 -11.17 -2.26
N LEU A 209 -4.36 -10.53 -3.06
CA LEU A 209 -3.98 -10.04 -4.39
C LEU A 209 -2.83 -9.01 -4.31
N LEU A 210 -2.89 -8.08 -3.37
CA LEU A 210 -1.82 -7.11 -3.15
C LEU A 210 -0.50 -7.80 -2.79
N SER A 211 -0.54 -8.83 -1.93
CA SER A 211 0.64 -9.62 -1.58
C SER A 211 1.22 -10.37 -2.78
N ILE A 212 0.37 -10.98 -3.60
CA ILE A 212 0.78 -11.65 -4.85
C ILE A 212 1.42 -10.62 -5.80
N ALA A 213 0.79 -9.45 -5.98
CA ALA A 213 1.32 -8.36 -6.79
C ALA A 213 2.70 -7.92 -6.30
N THR A 214 2.86 -7.76 -4.98
CA THR A 214 4.14 -7.38 -4.36
C THR A 214 5.23 -8.41 -4.66
N VAL A 215 4.94 -9.70 -4.49
CA VAL A 215 5.91 -10.77 -4.79
C VAL A 215 6.31 -10.75 -6.27
N ILE A 216 5.35 -10.61 -7.19
CA ILE A 216 5.62 -10.54 -8.63
C ILE A 216 6.48 -9.32 -8.94
N VAL A 217 6.11 -8.14 -8.45
CA VAL A 217 6.83 -6.90 -8.71
C VAL A 217 8.23 -6.92 -8.12
N MET A 218 8.39 -7.39 -6.88
CA MET A 218 9.70 -7.48 -6.22
C MET A 218 10.68 -8.40 -6.95
N ASN A 219 10.18 -9.43 -7.66
CA ASN A 219 11.01 -10.31 -8.44
C ASN A 219 11.25 -9.80 -9.87
N LEU A 220 10.25 -9.17 -10.52
CA LEU A 220 10.38 -8.75 -11.92
C LEU A 220 11.08 -7.40 -12.08
N VAL A 221 10.79 -6.44 -11.21
CA VAL A 221 11.30 -5.07 -11.35
C VAL A 221 12.82 -4.99 -11.34
N PRO A 222 13.57 -5.66 -10.42
CA PRO A 222 15.02 -5.65 -10.46
C PRO A 222 15.60 -6.14 -11.79
N HIS A 223 15.00 -7.17 -12.41
CA HIS A 223 15.46 -7.67 -13.70
C HIS A 223 15.23 -6.68 -14.85
N LEU A 224 14.17 -5.87 -14.78
CA LEU A 224 13.91 -4.82 -15.77
C LEU A 224 14.85 -3.63 -15.67
N PHE A 225 15.51 -3.44 -14.52
CA PHE A 225 16.47 -2.37 -14.32
C PHE A 225 17.93 -2.79 -14.57
N LEU A 226 18.19 -4.08 -14.70
CA LEU A 226 19.51 -4.61 -15.07
C LEU A 226 19.75 -4.62 -16.59
N LEU A 227 18.71 -4.36 -17.39
CA LEU A 227 18.76 -4.14 -18.81
C LEU A 227 18.94 -2.67 -19.15
#